data_aad3c5355c3406534cd41690db9a8870
#
_entry.id   aad3c5355c3406534cd41690db9a8870
#
_cell.length_a   1.000
_cell.length_b   1.000
_cell.length_c   1.000
_cell.angle_alpha   90.00
_cell.angle_beta   90.00
_cell.angle_gamma   90.00
#
_symmetry.space_group_name_H-M   'P 1'
#
loop_
_entity.id
_entity.type
_entity.pdbx_description
1 polymer ?
#
loop_
_entity_poly.entity_id
_entity_poly.type
_entity_poly.pdbx_seq_one_letter_code
_entity_poly.pdbx_strand_id
1 'polypeptide(L)'
;MRKKTPKILFPQASDCEAAFYDAFERADLNAMMAVWADEPSIVCIHPQGPRLAGLSAIRESFAEIFSHGPSTELQVSELRKQQSQTLAIHNVYETYMMKTAVSMRPGSEPSVGRPALLPDMPPVLATNIYLLTPHGWRMILHHASLSPRGTTAEEQGVARILH
;
A
#
# COMPACT_ATOMS: atom_id res chain seq x y z
N MET A 1 26.29 20.78 -12.34
CA MET A 1 25.84 20.52 -10.96
C MET A 1 24.52 19.76 -11.01
N ARG A 2 24.49 18.46 -10.69
CA ARG A 2 23.24 17.73 -10.51
C ARG A 2 22.58 18.24 -9.23
N LYS A 3 21.41 18.88 -9.33
CA LYS A 3 20.56 19.16 -8.17
C LYS A 3 20.20 17.83 -7.52
N LYS A 4 20.70 17.57 -6.33
CA LYS A 4 20.26 16.44 -5.50
C LYS A 4 18.80 16.67 -5.21
N THR A 5 17.92 15.80 -5.72
CA THR A 5 16.49 15.77 -5.34
C THR A 5 16.44 15.64 -3.81
N PRO A 6 15.71 16.51 -3.12
CA PRO A 6 15.61 16.41 -1.66
C PRO A 6 15.04 15.05 -1.30
N LYS A 7 15.73 14.34 -0.41
CA LYS A 7 15.29 13.03 0.06
C LYS A 7 14.08 13.22 0.98
N ILE A 8 12.94 12.63 0.63
CA ILE A 8 11.72 12.71 1.44
C ILE A 8 12.01 12.05 2.79
N LEU A 9 11.72 12.76 3.87
CA LEU A 9 11.80 12.25 5.24
C LEU A 9 10.40 11.88 5.71
N PHE A 10 10.26 10.68 6.27
CA PHE A 10 9.05 10.26 6.95
C PHE A 10 9.34 10.21 8.46
N PRO A 11 8.84 11.18 9.25
CA PRO A 11 9.10 11.26 10.69
C PRO A 11 8.53 10.07 11.46
N GLN A 12 7.45 9.47 10.97
CA GLN A 12 6.78 8.31 11.56
C GLN A 12 6.60 7.18 10.54
N ALA A 13 6.51 5.94 11.03
CA ALA A 13 6.22 4.79 10.16
C ALA A 13 4.86 4.92 9.47
N SER A 14 3.87 5.52 10.13
CA SER A 14 2.56 5.84 9.56
C SER A 14 2.61 6.84 8.42
N ASP A 15 3.57 7.79 8.43
CA ASP A 15 3.75 8.72 7.31
C ASP A 15 4.29 7.99 6.08
N CYS A 16 5.21 7.05 6.30
CA CYS A 16 5.74 6.19 5.24
C CYS A 16 4.65 5.28 4.66
N GLU A 17 3.78 4.71 5.51
CA GLU A 17 2.62 3.91 5.10
C GLU A 17 1.65 4.73 4.25
N ALA A 18 1.27 5.91 4.72
CA ALA A 18 0.38 6.80 3.99
C ALA A 18 0.95 7.18 2.62
N ALA A 19 2.26 7.46 2.55
CA ALA A 19 2.94 7.78 1.30
C ALA A 19 2.98 6.59 0.33
N PHE A 20 3.11 5.35 0.84
CA PHE A 20 3.07 4.14 0.03
C PHE A 20 1.71 3.99 -0.67
N TYR A 21 0.62 4.07 0.08
CA TYR A 21 -0.73 3.92 -0.47
C TYR A 21 -1.14 5.09 -1.37
N ASP A 22 -0.79 6.33 -1.02
CA ASP A 22 -1.00 7.49 -1.88
C ASP A 22 -0.26 7.37 -3.22
N ALA A 23 1.01 6.92 -3.20
CA ALA A 23 1.78 6.67 -4.41
C ALA A 23 1.14 5.57 -5.29
N PHE A 24 0.60 4.53 -4.66
CA PHE A 24 -0.11 3.46 -5.35
C PHE A 24 -1.38 3.98 -6.05
N GLU A 25 -2.22 4.73 -5.33
CA GLU A 25 -3.47 5.29 -5.88
C GLU A 25 -3.25 6.27 -7.03
N ARG A 26 -2.13 7.00 -7.00
CA ARG A 26 -1.75 7.95 -8.06
C ARG A 26 -0.92 7.32 -9.18
N ALA A 27 -0.54 6.06 -9.05
CA ALA A 27 0.41 5.38 -9.94
C ALA A 27 1.73 6.18 -10.09
N ASP A 28 2.21 6.78 -8.99
CA ASP A 28 3.43 7.59 -8.97
C ASP A 28 4.64 6.73 -8.60
N LEU A 29 5.35 6.26 -9.62
CA LEU A 29 6.50 5.39 -9.43
C LEU A 29 7.63 6.04 -8.63
N ASN A 30 7.85 7.35 -8.78
CA ASN A 30 8.93 8.03 -8.07
C ASN A 30 8.59 8.19 -6.58
N ALA A 31 7.34 8.56 -6.27
CA ALA A 31 6.85 8.60 -4.90
C ALA A 31 6.86 7.19 -4.27
N MET A 32 6.44 6.17 -5.01
CA MET A 32 6.49 4.77 -4.56
C MET A 32 7.92 4.35 -4.19
N MET A 33 8.90 4.62 -5.04
CA MET A 33 10.28 4.23 -4.76
C MET A 33 10.92 5.04 -3.63
N ALA A 34 10.39 6.22 -3.30
CA ALA A 34 10.89 7.02 -2.18
C ALA A 34 10.55 6.44 -0.80
N VAL A 35 9.52 5.59 -0.70
CA VAL A 35 9.14 4.96 0.59
C VAL A 35 10.04 3.79 0.98
N TRP A 36 10.70 3.16 0.02
CA TRP A 36 11.55 2.01 0.27
C TRP A 36 12.91 2.39 0.84
N ALA A 37 13.45 1.53 1.70
CA ALA A 37 14.82 1.65 2.17
C ALA A 37 15.81 1.37 1.01
N ASP A 38 16.96 2.04 1.05
CA ASP A 38 18.06 1.76 0.12
C ASP A 38 18.96 0.65 0.68
N GLU A 39 18.37 -0.56 0.74
CA GLU A 39 18.95 -1.75 1.35
C GLU A 39 18.75 -2.96 0.42
N PRO A 40 19.74 -3.82 0.23
CA PRO A 40 19.61 -4.99 -0.66
C PRO A 40 18.64 -6.04 -0.14
N SER A 41 18.32 -6.01 1.15
CA SER A 41 17.48 -7.00 1.84
C SER A 41 15.98 -6.70 1.78
N ILE A 42 15.58 -5.58 1.17
CA ILE A 42 14.15 -5.24 1.06
C ILE A 42 13.39 -6.24 0.21
N VAL A 43 12.14 -6.50 0.60
CA VAL A 43 11.29 -7.51 -0.06
C VAL A 43 9.90 -6.96 -0.30
N CYS A 44 9.38 -7.23 -1.50
CA CYS A 44 7.98 -7.01 -1.83
C CYS A 44 7.36 -8.31 -2.37
N ILE A 45 6.17 -8.65 -1.88
CA ILE A 45 5.38 -9.79 -2.35
C ILE A 45 3.95 -9.28 -2.56
N HIS A 46 3.56 -9.15 -3.83
CA HIS A 46 2.19 -8.83 -4.20
C HIS A 46 1.27 -10.05 -4.01
N PRO A 47 -0.05 -9.85 -3.89
CA PRO A 47 -0.99 -10.97 -3.79
C PRO A 47 -0.80 -11.94 -4.96
N GLN A 48 -0.55 -13.22 -4.65
CA GLN A 48 -0.26 -14.29 -5.62
C GLN A 48 0.99 -14.06 -6.50
N GLY A 49 1.79 -13.03 -6.19
CA GLY A 49 3.00 -12.70 -6.93
C GLY A 49 4.26 -13.39 -6.41
N PRO A 50 5.35 -13.31 -7.16
CA PRO A 50 6.66 -13.81 -6.74
C PRO A 50 7.25 -12.92 -5.64
N ARG A 51 8.25 -13.47 -4.94
CA ARG A 51 9.07 -12.69 -4.02
C ARG A 51 10.04 -11.81 -4.81
N LEU A 52 9.90 -10.50 -4.69
CA LEU A 52 10.78 -9.50 -5.28
C LEU A 52 11.78 -9.03 -4.22
N ALA A 53 13.06 -9.00 -4.55
CA ALA A 53 14.11 -8.56 -3.64
C ALA A 53 14.95 -7.43 -4.25
N GLY A 54 15.17 -6.39 -3.47
CA GLY A 54 15.95 -5.22 -3.85
C GLY A 54 15.17 -4.19 -4.69
N LEU A 55 15.70 -2.97 -4.72
CA LEU A 55 15.01 -1.81 -5.33
C LEU A 55 14.71 -1.99 -6.83
N SER A 56 15.60 -2.65 -7.59
CA SER A 56 15.41 -2.81 -9.04
C SER A 56 14.18 -3.66 -9.35
N ALA A 57 14.09 -4.85 -8.75
CA ALA A 57 12.97 -5.77 -8.96
C ALA A 57 11.64 -5.17 -8.50
N ILE A 58 11.65 -4.46 -7.36
CA ILE A 58 10.47 -3.78 -6.83
C ILE A 58 10.05 -2.64 -7.77
N ARG A 59 11.00 -1.85 -8.26
CA ARG A 59 10.72 -0.76 -9.20
C ARG A 59 10.12 -1.26 -10.51
N GLU A 60 10.68 -2.32 -11.08
CA GLU A 60 10.19 -2.92 -12.33
C GLU A 60 8.75 -3.41 -12.18
N SER A 61 8.45 -4.08 -11.07
CA SER A 61 7.10 -4.56 -10.78
C SER A 61 6.09 -3.43 -10.63
N PHE A 62 6.41 -2.37 -9.87
CA PHE A 62 5.51 -1.22 -9.76
C PHE A 62 5.39 -0.43 -11.06
N ALA A 63 6.45 -0.35 -11.88
CA ALA A 63 6.38 0.27 -13.19
C ALA A 63 5.39 -0.46 -14.11
N GLU A 64 5.37 -1.79 -14.07
CA GLU A 64 4.41 -2.60 -14.81
C GLU A 64 2.98 -2.37 -14.30
N ILE A 65 2.75 -2.45 -12.97
CA ILE A 65 1.44 -2.19 -12.35
C ILE A 65 0.93 -0.80 -12.74
N PHE A 66 1.77 0.22 -12.69
CA PHE A 66 1.40 1.61 -12.94
C PHE A 66 1.29 1.96 -14.43
N SER A 67 1.76 1.09 -15.34
CA SER A 67 1.66 1.33 -16.79
C SER A 67 0.22 1.49 -17.28
N HIS A 68 -0.74 0.95 -16.55
CA HIS A 68 -2.17 1.06 -16.84
C HIS A 68 -2.82 2.31 -16.21
N GLY A 69 -2.04 3.13 -15.51
CA GLY A 69 -2.50 4.35 -14.84
C GLY A 69 -3.28 4.10 -13.55
N PRO A 70 -3.73 5.18 -12.88
CA PRO A 70 -4.42 5.10 -11.59
C PRO A 70 -5.88 4.65 -11.78
N SER A 71 -6.12 3.35 -11.76
CA SER A 71 -7.45 2.76 -12.00
C SER A 71 -8.18 2.38 -10.71
N THR A 72 -7.51 2.36 -9.58
CA THR A 72 -8.02 1.79 -8.34
C THR A 72 -7.90 2.79 -7.20
N GLU A 73 -8.93 2.88 -6.38
CA GLU A 73 -8.90 3.49 -5.05
C GLU A 73 -8.67 2.39 -4.03
N LEU A 74 -7.87 2.67 -3.01
CA LEU A 74 -7.50 1.68 -2.01
C LEU A 74 -7.97 2.13 -0.62
N GLN A 75 -8.89 1.39 -0.04
CA GLN A 75 -9.27 1.59 1.36
C GLN A 75 -8.40 0.71 2.25
N VAL A 76 -7.66 1.36 3.15
CA VAL A 76 -6.79 0.67 4.11
C VAL A 76 -7.43 0.71 5.49
N SER A 77 -7.58 -0.47 6.10
CA SER A 77 -8.08 -0.62 7.47
C SER A 77 -6.99 -1.21 8.34
N GLU A 78 -6.68 -0.52 9.44
CA GLU A 78 -5.69 -0.98 10.39
C GLU A 78 -6.20 -2.16 11.20
N LEU A 79 -5.41 -3.24 11.28
CA LEU A 79 -5.66 -4.38 12.16
C LEU A 79 -4.78 -4.32 13.41
N ARG A 80 -3.50 -4.08 13.23
CA ARG A 80 -2.53 -4.03 14.31
C ARG A 80 -1.30 -3.23 13.93
N LYS A 81 -0.83 -2.39 14.84
CA LYS A 81 0.46 -1.72 14.76
C LYS A 81 1.32 -2.04 15.97
N GLN A 82 2.57 -2.36 15.73
CA GLN A 82 3.60 -2.53 16.76
C GLN A 82 4.81 -1.71 16.35
N GLN A 83 5.40 -1.02 17.31
CA GLN A 83 6.57 -0.19 17.05
C GLN A 83 7.56 -0.26 18.21
N SER A 84 8.82 -0.44 17.88
CA SER A 84 9.97 -0.24 18.75
C SER A 84 10.67 1.09 18.39
N GLN A 85 11.85 1.31 18.94
CA GLN A 85 12.63 2.51 18.64
C GLN A 85 13.06 2.59 17.16
N THR A 86 13.29 1.46 16.50
CA THR A 86 13.86 1.41 15.14
C THR A 86 13.06 0.57 14.16
N LEU A 87 12.08 -0.19 14.62
CA LEU A 87 11.29 -1.09 13.80
C LEU A 87 9.79 -0.88 14.06
N ALA A 88 9.01 -0.83 12.99
CA ALA A 88 7.54 -0.83 13.08
C ALA A 88 6.97 -1.93 12.19
N ILE A 89 5.91 -2.57 12.66
CA ILE A 89 5.17 -3.62 11.95
C ILE A 89 3.70 -3.23 11.94
N HIS A 90 3.15 -3.07 10.75
CA HIS A 90 1.73 -2.78 10.56
C HIS A 90 1.07 -3.94 9.82
N ASN A 91 -0.02 -4.46 10.38
CA ASN A 91 -0.92 -5.35 9.68
C ASN A 91 -2.16 -4.56 9.29
N VAL A 92 -2.55 -4.64 8.02
CA VAL A 92 -3.65 -3.88 7.46
C VAL A 92 -4.48 -4.75 6.52
N TYR A 93 -5.75 -4.41 6.38
CA TYR A 93 -6.57 -4.84 5.26
C TYR A 93 -6.53 -3.81 4.16
N GLU A 94 -6.36 -4.28 2.95
CA GLU A 94 -6.43 -3.51 1.72
C GLU A 94 -7.69 -3.93 0.96
N THR A 95 -8.59 -2.99 0.76
CA THR A 95 -9.82 -3.20 0.00
C THR A 95 -9.75 -2.37 -1.27
N TYR A 96 -9.77 -3.04 -2.40
CA TYR A 96 -9.68 -2.41 -3.71
C TYR A 96 -11.06 -1.98 -4.19
N MET A 97 -11.19 -0.70 -4.51
CA MET A 97 -12.41 -0.06 -4.96
C MET A 97 -12.24 0.41 -6.40
N MET A 98 -13.28 0.25 -7.22
CA MET A 98 -13.28 0.89 -8.54
C MET A 98 -13.35 2.41 -8.39
N LYS A 99 -12.47 3.14 -9.06
CA LYS A 99 -12.66 4.59 -9.24
C LYS A 99 -13.93 4.81 -10.04
N THR A 100 -14.90 5.44 -9.42
CA THR A 100 -16.18 5.72 -10.09
C THR A 100 -15.99 6.80 -11.14
N ALA A 101 -16.38 6.52 -12.39
CA ALA A 101 -16.46 7.54 -13.42
C ALA A 101 -17.46 8.60 -13.00
N VAL A 102 -17.07 9.88 -13.09
CA VAL A 102 -17.99 10.99 -12.94
C VAL A 102 -18.98 10.93 -14.11
N SER A 103 -20.24 10.63 -13.83
CA SER A 103 -21.28 10.64 -14.86
C SER A 103 -21.67 12.08 -15.16
N MET A 104 -21.26 12.57 -16.33
CA MET A 104 -21.69 13.86 -16.88
C MET A 104 -22.93 13.62 -17.74
N ARG A 105 -24.12 13.77 -17.16
CA ARG A 105 -25.34 13.89 -17.98
C ARG A 105 -25.51 15.35 -18.40
N PRO A 106 -25.78 15.64 -19.67
CA PRO A 106 -26.08 17.01 -20.11
C PRO A 106 -27.25 17.61 -19.29
N GLY A 107 -26.99 18.71 -18.58
CA GLY A 107 -28.01 19.44 -17.81
C GLY A 107 -28.23 18.97 -16.37
N SER A 108 -27.43 18.07 -15.83
CA SER A 108 -27.43 17.69 -14.41
C SER A 108 -26.12 18.04 -13.73
N GLU A 109 -26.16 18.29 -12.42
CA GLU A 109 -24.97 18.42 -11.60
C GLU A 109 -24.14 17.13 -11.68
N PRO A 110 -22.79 17.22 -11.68
CA PRO A 110 -21.92 16.05 -11.71
C PRO A 110 -22.20 15.17 -10.48
N SER A 111 -22.70 13.97 -10.70
CA SER A 111 -22.89 12.99 -9.63
C SER A 111 -21.69 12.06 -9.59
N VAL A 112 -20.97 12.10 -8.46
CA VAL A 112 -19.95 11.09 -8.15
C VAL A 112 -20.66 9.89 -7.55
N GLY A 113 -20.65 8.76 -8.25
CA GLY A 113 -21.17 7.50 -7.71
C GLY A 113 -20.38 7.08 -6.46
N ARG A 114 -20.99 6.31 -5.55
CA ARG A 114 -20.24 5.71 -4.44
C ARG A 114 -19.21 4.74 -5.03
N PRO A 115 -17.95 4.74 -4.51
CA PRO A 115 -16.99 3.72 -4.86
C PRO A 115 -17.61 2.34 -4.62
N ALA A 116 -17.51 1.46 -5.59
CA ALA A 116 -17.98 0.09 -5.48
C ALA A 116 -16.78 -0.86 -5.29
N LEU A 117 -16.97 -1.88 -4.44
CA LEU A 117 -16.01 -2.99 -4.34
C LEU A 117 -15.81 -3.60 -5.73
N LEU A 118 -14.57 -3.98 -6.05
CA LEU A 118 -14.31 -4.82 -7.21
C LEU A 118 -15.00 -6.17 -6.94
N PRO A 119 -16.01 -6.57 -7.76
CA PRO A 119 -16.95 -7.64 -7.38
C PRO A 119 -16.31 -8.99 -7.12
N ASP A 120 -15.12 -9.25 -7.65
CA ASP A 120 -14.44 -10.54 -7.59
C ASP A 120 -13.09 -10.50 -6.85
N MET A 121 -12.70 -9.35 -6.27
CA MET A 121 -11.44 -9.25 -5.58
C MET A 121 -11.64 -9.38 -4.07
N PRO A 122 -11.18 -10.47 -3.45
CA PRO A 122 -11.25 -10.60 -2.00
C PRO A 122 -10.35 -9.54 -1.34
N PRO A 123 -10.65 -9.15 -0.09
CA PRO A 123 -9.77 -8.30 0.69
C PRO A 123 -8.35 -8.88 0.73
N VAL A 124 -7.38 -8.00 0.76
CA VAL A 124 -5.97 -8.37 0.87
C VAL A 124 -5.49 -8.09 2.28
N LEU A 125 -4.85 -9.08 2.89
CA LEU A 125 -4.17 -8.91 4.17
C LEU A 125 -2.70 -8.59 3.91
N ALA A 126 -2.25 -7.44 4.37
CA ALA A 126 -0.87 -7.02 4.19
C ALA A 126 -0.13 -6.87 5.52
N THR A 127 1.15 -7.22 5.48
CA THR A 127 2.13 -6.95 6.54
C THR A 127 3.19 -6.02 5.98
N ASN A 128 3.27 -4.82 6.56
CA ASN A 128 4.25 -3.81 6.23
C ASN A 128 5.25 -3.67 7.37
N ILE A 129 6.54 -3.73 7.05
CA ILE A 129 7.60 -3.54 8.03
C ILE A 129 8.45 -2.33 7.63
N TYR A 130 8.69 -1.47 8.60
CA TYR A 130 9.42 -0.22 8.45
C TYR A 130 10.63 -0.19 9.35
N LEU A 131 11.72 0.36 8.86
CA LEU A 131 12.97 0.60 9.59
C LEU A 131 13.22 2.09 9.72
N LEU A 132 13.62 2.54 10.91
CA LEU A 132 14.11 3.90 11.11
C LEU A 132 15.54 4.01 10.59
N THR A 133 15.70 4.78 9.52
CA THR A 133 17.00 5.10 8.91
C THR A 133 17.46 6.51 9.28
N PRO A 134 18.71 6.91 9.01
CA PRO A 134 19.15 8.28 9.18
C PRO A 134 18.35 9.31 8.38
N HIS A 135 17.53 8.87 7.43
CA HIS A 135 16.67 9.69 6.59
C HIS A 135 15.18 9.57 6.90
N GLY A 136 14.83 9.08 8.09
CA GLY A 136 13.46 8.80 8.52
C GLY A 136 13.04 7.36 8.27
N TRP A 137 11.78 7.07 8.57
CA TRP A 137 11.22 5.74 8.40
C TRP A 137 11.16 5.32 6.93
N ARG A 138 11.47 4.06 6.65
CA ARG A 138 11.44 3.47 5.31
C ARG A 138 10.89 2.06 5.36
N MET A 139 10.14 1.70 4.35
CA MET A 139 9.64 0.33 4.18
C MET A 139 10.77 -0.62 3.82
N ILE A 140 10.84 -1.76 4.49
CA ILE A 140 11.79 -2.84 4.21
C ILE A 140 11.08 -4.12 3.76
N LEU A 141 9.80 -4.26 4.09
CA LEU A 141 8.99 -5.39 3.63
C LEU A 141 7.55 -4.96 3.41
N HIS A 142 6.99 -5.37 2.29
CA HIS A 142 5.56 -5.43 2.02
C HIS A 142 5.22 -6.86 1.60
N HIS A 143 4.34 -7.51 2.34
CA HIS A 143 3.85 -8.83 1.97
C HIS A 143 2.33 -8.83 2.03
N ALA A 144 1.72 -8.98 0.89
CA ALA A 144 0.28 -8.99 0.73
C ALA A 144 -0.22 -10.35 0.24
N SER A 145 -1.32 -10.81 0.81
CA SER A 145 -1.97 -12.08 0.46
C SER A 145 -3.48 -11.91 0.40
N LEU A 146 -4.13 -12.69 -0.46
CA LEU A 146 -5.59 -12.72 -0.49
C LEU A 146 -6.13 -13.30 0.82
N SER A 147 -7.11 -12.60 1.40
CA SER A 147 -7.85 -13.12 2.57
C SER A 147 -8.89 -14.15 2.13
N PRO A 148 -9.20 -15.17 2.94
CA PRO A 148 -10.29 -16.08 2.65
C PRO A 148 -11.62 -15.32 2.46
N ARG A 149 -12.44 -15.74 1.50
CA ARG A 149 -13.76 -15.14 1.29
C ARG A 149 -14.61 -15.33 2.56
N GLY A 150 -15.31 -14.28 2.98
CA GLY A 150 -16.21 -14.31 4.14
C GLY A 150 -15.59 -13.84 5.46
N THR A 151 -14.31 -13.49 5.49
CA THR A 151 -13.71 -12.84 6.65
C THR A 151 -13.75 -11.31 6.49
N THR A 152 -14.59 -10.67 7.29
CA THR A 152 -14.54 -9.20 7.42
C THR A 152 -13.45 -8.80 8.42
N ALA A 153 -12.97 -7.56 8.34
CA ALA A 153 -12.00 -7.02 9.30
C ALA A 153 -12.49 -7.14 10.76
N GLU A 154 -13.81 -7.12 10.97
CA GLU A 154 -14.45 -7.26 12.28
C GLU A 154 -14.37 -8.69 12.83
N GLU A 155 -14.49 -9.73 11.99
CA GLU A 155 -14.46 -11.14 12.41
C GLU A 155 -13.06 -11.61 12.79
N GLN A 156 -12.01 -11.05 12.21
CA GLN A 156 -10.63 -11.44 12.55
C GLN A 156 -10.09 -10.75 13.81
N GLY A 157 -10.67 -9.62 14.23
CA GLY A 157 -10.37 -8.98 15.52
C GLY A 157 -10.85 -9.78 16.72
N VAL A 158 -11.71 -10.77 16.53
CA VAL A 158 -12.37 -11.58 17.59
C VAL A 158 -11.84 -13.00 17.66
N ALA A 159 -10.91 -13.42 16.84
CA ALA A 159 -10.25 -14.72 17.04
C ALA A 159 -9.45 -14.69 18.35
N ARG A 160 -10.18 -14.79 19.47
CA ARG A 160 -9.61 -15.07 20.78
C ARG A 160 -8.87 -16.40 20.68
N ILE A 161 -7.59 -16.35 20.95
CA ILE A 161 -6.78 -17.50 21.27
C ILE A 161 -7.47 -18.21 22.43
N LEU A 162 -8.16 -19.31 22.12
CA LEU A 162 -8.59 -20.28 23.11
C LEU A 162 -7.43 -21.25 23.29
N HIS A 163 -6.70 -21.05 24.37
CA HIS A 163 -5.97 -22.11 25.11
C HIS A 163 -6.06 -21.84 26.58
#